data_e779c840d6d14d7500c22086fcb202eb
#
_entry.id   e779c840d6d14d7500c22086fcb202eb
#
_cell.length_a   1.000
_cell.length_b   1.000
_cell.length_c   1.000
_cell.angle_alpha   90.00
_cell.angle_beta   90.00
_cell.angle_gamma   90.00
#
_symmetry.space_group_name_H-M   'P 1'
#
loop_
_entity.id
_entity.type
_entity.pdbx_description
1 polymer ?
#
loop_
_entity_poly.entity_id
_entity_poly.type
_entity_poly.pdbx_seq_one_letter_code
_entity_poly.pdbx_strand_id
1 'polypeptide(L)'
;MFINSYFPTVIWSEEKPEFVKSLNKASNKYISDARKREKEFIKKHGDFGRSYHSAPLTVDNDFLDFRNYIGQKSWEYLDHQGYDMSQYQTIFSELWVQEFAKKGGGHHSAHIHWNQHVSGFYFLKCSDKTSYPIFHEPKTGARCTKLKMKPDMKGVWPGHEQFHLKPKPGTLIIFPGYLEHEYAVDFGIEPFRFIHWNIQAVPKEMAKDVL
;
A
#
# COMPACT_ATOMS: atom_id res chain seq x y z
N MET A 1 29.96 -24.82 -1.84
CA MET A 1 29.51 -23.60 -1.14
C MET A 1 27.99 -23.68 -1.03
N PHE A 2 27.43 -23.51 0.18
CA PHE A 2 25.99 -23.45 0.39
C PHE A 2 25.61 -21.98 0.55
N ILE A 3 24.51 -21.54 -0.14
CA ILE A 3 23.96 -20.20 -0.01
C ILE A 3 22.73 -20.32 0.85
N ASN A 4 22.73 -19.64 2.01
CA ASN A 4 21.60 -19.56 2.92
C ASN A 4 21.12 -18.12 2.99
N SER A 5 19.79 -17.91 2.97
CA SER A 5 19.17 -16.60 3.16
C SER A 5 18.47 -16.57 4.51
N TYR A 6 18.84 -15.61 5.36
CA TYR A 6 18.26 -15.42 6.68
C TYR A 6 17.56 -14.07 6.75
N PHE A 7 16.42 -14.03 7.46
CA PHE A 7 15.63 -12.81 7.68
C PHE A 7 15.23 -12.10 6.37
N PRO A 8 14.62 -12.82 5.40
CA PRO A 8 14.14 -12.17 4.20
C PRO A 8 12.99 -11.20 4.53
N THR A 9 12.94 -10.07 3.84
CA THR A 9 11.75 -9.22 3.82
C THR A 9 10.76 -9.79 2.81
N VAL A 10 9.56 -10.13 3.25
CA VAL A 10 8.55 -10.75 2.40
C VAL A 10 7.56 -9.68 1.93
N ILE A 11 7.30 -9.62 0.64
CA ILE A 11 6.23 -8.83 0.02
C ILE A 11 5.40 -9.80 -0.81
N TRP A 12 4.09 -9.87 -0.55
CA TRP A 12 3.16 -10.60 -1.41
C TRP A 12 2.58 -9.69 -2.47
N SER A 13 2.44 -10.20 -3.68
CA SER A 13 1.72 -9.52 -4.75
C SER A 13 0.79 -10.50 -5.46
N GLU A 14 -0.38 -10.01 -5.84
CA GLU A 14 -1.41 -10.80 -6.52
C GLU A 14 -2.20 -9.92 -7.48
N GLU A 15 -2.69 -10.53 -8.57
CA GLU A 15 -3.59 -9.87 -9.52
C GLU A 15 -5.04 -10.26 -9.22
N LYS A 16 -5.85 -9.25 -8.87
CA LYS A 16 -7.27 -9.40 -8.49
C LYS A 16 -8.16 -8.39 -9.23
N PRO A 17 -8.22 -8.46 -10.55
CA PRO A 17 -8.94 -7.46 -11.37
C PRO A 17 -10.46 -7.43 -11.14
N GLU A 18 -11.05 -8.48 -10.56
CA GLU A 18 -12.48 -8.57 -10.32
C GLU A 18 -13.04 -7.48 -9.41
N PHE A 19 -12.25 -6.95 -8.47
CA PHE A 19 -12.67 -5.86 -7.59
C PHE A 19 -12.56 -4.47 -8.23
N VAL A 20 -11.81 -4.30 -9.32
CA VAL A 20 -11.49 -2.97 -9.88
C VAL A 20 -12.73 -2.17 -10.23
N LYS A 21 -13.69 -2.78 -10.93
CA LYS A 21 -14.89 -2.08 -11.41
C LYS A 21 -15.79 -1.62 -10.28
N SER A 22 -16.10 -2.49 -9.34
CA SER A 22 -16.96 -2.20 -8.19
C SER A 22 -16.32 -1.15 -7.27
N LEU A 23 -15.04 -1.35 -6.90
CA LEU A 23 -14.34 -0.43 -5.99
C LEU A 23 -14.05 0.93 -6.62
N ASN A 24 -13.77 1.01 -7.93
CA ASN A 24 -13.70 2.31 -8.61
C ASN A 24 -15.02 3.07 -8.52
N LYS A 25 -16.16 2.39 -8.73
CA LYS A 25 -17.49 2.99 -8.61
C LYS A 25 -17.75 3.46 -7.19
N ALA A 26 -17.54 2.59 -6.20
CA ALA A 26 -17.75 2.89 -4.78
C ALA A 26 -16.86 4.05 -4.28
N SER A 27 -15.60 4.08 -4.71
CA SER A 27 -14.64 5.11 -4.29
C SER A 27 -14.89 6.51 -4.85
N ASN A 28 -15.68 6.66 -5.92
CA ASN A 28 -15.89 7.97 -6.55
C ASN A 28 -16.51 9.00 -5.61
N LYS A 29 -17.51 8.62 -4.77
CA LYS A 29 -18.12 9.51 -3.78
C LYS A 29 -17.07 10.05 -2.79
N TYR A 30 -16.19 9.19 -2.30
CA TYR A 30 -15.14 9.53 -1.33
C TYR A 30 -14.09 10.49 -1.90
N ILE A 31 -13.62 10.24 -3.12
CA ILE A 31 -12.67 11.14 -3.80
C ILE A 31 -13.34 12.48 -4.14
N SER A 32 -14.62 12.46 -4.57
CA SER A 32 -15.39 13.70 -4.77
C SER A 32 -15.47 14.53 -3.51
N ASP A 33 -15.76 13.91 -2.36
CA ASP A 33 -15.85 14.60 -1.08
C ASP A 33 -14.50 15.09 -0.57
N ALA A 34 -13.43 14.32 -0.77
CA ALA A 34 -12.07 14.77 -0.49
C ALA A 34 -11.71 16.03 -1.30
N ARG A 35 -12.06 16.08 -2.59
CA ARG A 35 -11.86 17.25 -3.45
C ARG A 35 -12.71 18.45 -3.01
N LYS A 36 -13.94 18.23 -2.58
CA LYS A 36 -14.82 19.31 -2.06
C LYS A 36 -14.25 19.96 -0.81
N ARG A 37 -13.66 19.18 0.11
CA ARG A 37 -13.04 19.74 1.33
C ARG A 37 -11.90 20.71 1.01
N GLU A 38 -11.21 20.51 -0.13
CA GLU A 38 -10.10 21.35 -0.55
C GLU A 38 -10.47 22.41 -1.61
N LYS A 39 -11.76 22.54 -1.91
CA LYS A 39 -12.25 23.37 -3.03
C LYS A 39 -11.70 24.79 -3.03
N GLU A 40 -11.72 25.48 -1.89
CA GLU A 40 -11.24 26.88 -1.81
C GLU A 40 -9.73 26.97 -2.00
N PHE A 41 -8.98 26.01 -1.46
CA PHE A 41 -7.54 25.95 -1.71
C PHE A 41 -7.23 25.71 -3.20
N ILE A 42 -7.92 24.74 -3.82
CA ILE A 42 -7.74 24.40 -5.24
C ILE A 42 -8.08 25.60 -6.14
N LYS A 43 -9.16 26.31 -5.81
CA LYS A 43 -9.56 27.52 -6.57
C LYS A 43 -8.48 28.59 -6.55
N LYS A 44 -7.81 28.77 -5.41
CA LYS A 44 -6.79 29.80 -5.22
C LYS A 44 -5.42 29.43 -5.76
N HIS A 45 -5.01 28.16 -5.58
CA HIS A 45 -3.62 27.70 -5.80
C HIS A 45 -3.47 26.61 -6.86
N GLY A 46 -4.59 26.07 -7.38
CA GLY A 46 -4.58 24.87 -8.23
C GLY A 46 -4.44 23.59 -7.42
N ASP A 47 -4.41 22.44 -8.11
CA ASP A 47 -4.33 21.13 -7.47
C ASP A 47 -2.98 20.41 -7.63
N PHE A 48 -1.96 21.10 -8.17
CA PHE A 48 -0.61 20.53 -8.27
C PHE A 48 -0.08 20.10 -6.89
N GLY A 49 0.49 18.91 -6.81
CA GLY A 49 1.03 18.34 -5.57
C GLY A 49 0.00 17.79 -4.58
N ARG A 50 -1.30 17.86 -4.89
CA ARG A 50 -2.34 17.40 -3.96
C ARG A 50 -2.54 15.89 -4.03
N SER A 51 -2.87 15.33 -2.88
CA SER A 51 -3.28 13.94 -2.70
C SER A 51 -4.64 13.91 -2.00
N TYR A 52 -5.66 13.46 -2.70
CA TYR A 52 -7.05 13.43 -2.19
C TYR A 52 -7.29 12.14 -1.41
N HIS A 53 -7.29 12.26 -0.11
CA HIS A 53 -7.45 11.17 0.84
C HIS A 53 -8.89 11.08 1.34
N SER A 54 -9.49 9.89 1.30
CA SER A 54 -10.87 9.66 1.75
C SER A 54 -11.01 9.67 3.28
N ALA A 55 -12.25 9.75 3.76
CA ALA A 55 -12.61 9.26 5.08
C ALA A 55 -12.41 7.72 5.16
N PRO A 56 -12.39 7.13 6.36
CA PRO A 56 -12.30 5.68 6.54
C PRO A 56 -13.41 4.92 5.81
N LEU A 57 -13.06 3.76 5.24
CA LEU A 57 -13.97 2.88 4.49
C LEU A 57 -14.36 1.62 5.27
N THR A 58 -13.91 1.50 6.51
CA THR A 58 -14.05 0.30 7.34
C THR A 58 -15.49 -0.10 7.63
N VAL A 59 -16.44 0.83 7.56
CA VAL A 59 -17.87 0.58 7.85
C VAL A 59 -18.76 0.59 6.60
N ASP A 60 -18.23 0.89 5.41
CA ASP A 60 -19.02 0.95 4.18
C ASP A 60 -19.18 -0.45 3.56
N ASN A 61 -20.43 -0.87 3.39
CA ASN A 61 -20.77 -2.17 2.83
C ASN A 61 -20.38 -2.33 1.35
N ASP A 62 -20.21 -1.26 0.59
CA ASP A 62 -19.70 -1.32 -0.78
C ASP A 62 -18.27 -1.89 -0.85
N PHE A 63 -17.55 -1.93 0.30
CA PHE A 63 -16.20 -2.47 0.43
C PHE A 63 -16.16 -3.80 1.22
N LEU A 64 -17.29 -4.36 1.62
CA LEU A 64 -17.35 -5.52 2.52
C LEU A 64 -16.60 -6.74 1.97
N ASP A 65 -16.90 -7.13 0.74
CA ASP A 65 -16.26 -8.31 0.12
C ASP A 65 -14.74 -8.12 -0.01
N PHE A 66 -14.33 -6.93 -0.40
CA PHE A 66 -12.91 -6.58 -0.49
C PHE A 66 -12.24 -6.57 0.88
N ARG A 67 -12.87 -6.00 1.91
CA ARG A 67 -12.36 -6.02 3.30
C ARG A 67 -12.18 -7.45 3.81
N ASN A 68 -13.17 -8.29 3.60
CA ASN A 68 -13.09 -9.70 4.00
C ASN A 68 -11.92 -10.39 3.30
N TYR A 69 -11.76 -10.16 2.00
CA TYR A 69 -10.68 -10.71 1.22
C TYR A 69 -9.30 -10.27 1.73
N ILE A 70 -9.04 -8.96 1.84
CA ILE A 70 -7.74 -8.46 2.29
C ILE A 70 -7.47 -8.76 3.78
N GLY A 71 -8.51 -8.83 4.61
CA GLY A 71 -8.40 -9.26 6.01
C GLY A 71 -7.91 -10.70 6.12
N GLN A 72 -8.53 -11.60 5.35
CA GLN A 72 -8.11 -13.01 5.28
C GLN A 72 -6.67 -13.14 4.72
N LYS A 73 -6.35 -12.43 3.63
CA LYS A 73 -5.00 -12.44 3.04
C LYS A 73 -3.93 -11.89 3.99
N SER A 74 -4.26 -10.89 4.78
CA SER A 74 -3.35 -10.34 5.78
C SER A 74 -3.11 -11.32 6.93
N TRP A 75 -4.13 -12.07 7.34
CA TRP A 75 -4.00 -13.15 8.31
C TRP A 75 -3.10 -14.27 7.77
N GLU A 76 -3.37 -14.74 6.54
CA GLU A 76 -2.56 -15.76 5.85
C GLU A 76 -1.09 -15.31 5.66
N TYR A 77 -0.87 -14.02 5.41
CA TYR A 77 0.46 -13.44 5.28
C TYR A 77 1.26 -13.55 6.57
N LEU A 78 0.64 -13.30 7.73
CA LEU A 78 1.29 -13.46 9.04
C LEU A 78 1.54 -14.93 9.38
N ASP A 79 0.57 -15.80 9.13
CA ASP A 79 0.71 -17.24 9.31
C ASP A 79 1.87 -17.82 8.49
N HIS A 80 1.98 -17.40 7.22
CA HIS A 80 3.09 -17.78 6.32
C HIS A 80 4.47 -17.36 6.87
N GLN A 81 4.55 -16.30 7.66
CA GLN A 81 5.79 -15.86 8.30
C GLN A 81 6.14 -16.68 9.56
N GLY A 82 5.33 -17.65 9.93
CA GLY A 82 5.56 -18.56 11.06
C GLY A 82 4.99 -18.06 12.39
N TYR A 83 4.14 -17.02 12.38
CA TYR A 83 3.41 -16.64 13.59
C TYR A 83 2.28 -17.62 13.88
N ASP A 84 2.11 -18.02 15.13
CA ASP A 84 0.93 -18.81 15.55
C ASP A 84 -0.32 -17.92 15.56
N MET A 85 -0.97 -17.84 14.42
CA MET A 85 -2.17 -17.02 14.25
C MET A 85 -3.43 -17.61 14.89
N SER A 86 -3.36 -18.83 15.49
CA SER A 86 -4.50 -19.46 16.18
C SER A 86 -5.02 -18.62 17.36
N GLN A 87 -4.16 -17.82 17.99
CA GLN A 87 -4.47 -16.99 19.15
C GLN A 87 -4.85 -15.55 18.80
N TYR A 88 -4.76 -15.17 17.50
CA TYR A 88 -4.94 -13.80 17.05
C TYR A 88 -6.10 -13.69 16.07
N GLN A 89 -6.66 -12.49 16.02
CA GLN A 89 -7.49 -12.03 14.90
C GLN A 89 -6.92 -10.74 14.34
N THR A 90 -7.19 -10.50 13.07
CA THR A 90 -6.78 -9.28 12.39
C THR A 90 -7.89 -8.24 12.46
N ILE A 91 -7.53 -7.01 12.81
CA ILE A 91 -8.42 -5.86 12.82
C ILE A 91 -7.85 -4.76 11.92
N PHE A 92 -8.73 -4.05 11.21
CA PHE A 92 -8.34 -2.87 10.43
C PHE A 92 -8.13 -1.69 11.36
N SER A 93 -6.93 -1.15 11.39
CA SER A 93 -6.67 0.16 11.99
C SER A 93 -6.92 1.29 10.99
N GLU A 94 -6.72 1.02 9.70
CA GLU A 94 -6.96 1.94 8.61
C GLU A 94 -7.45 1.22 7.36
N LEU A 95 -8.35 1.85 6.63
CA LEU A 95 -8.74 1.50 5.27
C LEU A 95 -9.24 2.78 4.60
N TRP A 96 -8.59 3.21 3.53
CA TRP A 96 -8.95 4.42 2.81
C TRP A 96 -8.56 4.34 1.33
N VAL A 97 -9.16 5.20 0.51
CA VAL A 97 -8.81 5.39 -0.90
C VAL A 97 -8.15 6.74 -1.10
N GLN A 98 -7.17 6.77 -1.99
CA GLN A 98 -6.48 8.00 -2.38
C GLN A 98 -6.39 8.14 -3.89
N GLU A 99 -6.46 9.38 -4.36
CA GLU A 99 -6.23 9.75 -5.74
C GLU A 99 -5.28 10.95 -5.79
N PHE A 100 -4.25 10.87 -6.63
CA PHE A 100 -3.35 11.98 -6.85
C PHE A 100 -3.98 13.04 -7.78
N ALA A 101 -3.51 14.27 -7.66
CA ALA A 101 -4.01 15.39 -8.42
C ALA A 101 -3.75 15.21 -9.93
N LYS A 102 -4.73 15.64 -10.73
CA LYS A 102 -4.63 15.54 -12.20
C LYS A 102 -3.52 16.40 -12.80
N LYS A 103 -3.08 17.44 -12.10
CA LYS A 103 -1.97 18.29 -12.55
C LYS A 103 -0.59 17.78 -12.14
N GLY A 104 -0.53 16.61 -11.53
CA GLY A 104 0.71 16.00 -11.09
C GLY A 104 1.24 16.54 -9.75
N GLY A 105 2.44 16.13 -9.39
CA GLY A 105 3.11 16.47 -8.14
C GLY A 105 2.67 15.64 -6.94
N GLY A 106 1.64 14.80 -7.08
CA GLY A 106 1.21 13.89 -6.01
C GLY A 106 2.32 12.88 -5.70
N HIS A 107 2.59 12.67 -4.42
CA HIS A 107 3.59 11.71 -3.93
C HIS A 107 3.35 11.40 -2.47
N HIS A 108 4.05 10.41 -1.94
CA HIS A 108 4.24 10.18 -0.51
C HIS A 108 5.74 10.12 -0.22
N SER A 109 6.18 10.83 0.80
CA SER A 109 7.54 10.72 1.31
C SER A 109 7.77 9.35 1.94
N ALA A 110 9.02 8.92 2.02
CA ALA A 110 9.40 7.66 2.65
C ALA A 110 8.94 7.62 4.12
N HIS A 111 8.23 6.56 4.49
CA HIS A 111 7.66 6.36 5.83
C HIS A 111 7.42 4.88 6.13
N ILE A 112 7.12 4.59 7.39
CA ILE A 112 6.67 3.29 7.89
C ILE A 112 5.32 3.46 8.59
N HIS A 113 4.61 2.37 8.81
CA HIS A 113 3.36 2.37 9.57
C HIS A 113 3.60 1.91 11.01
N TRP A 114 3.58 2.87 11.95
CA TRP A 114 3.80 2.60 13.36
C TRP A 114 2.70 1.69 13.93
N ASN A 115 3.13 0.70 14.74
CA ASN A 115 2.24 -0.24 15.42
C ASN A 115 1.35 -1.07 14.48
N GLN A 116 1.72 -1.21 13.22
CA GLN A 116 1.01 -2.06 12.26
C GLN A 116 1.81 -3.33 11.96
N HIS A 117 1.12 -4.47 11.94
CA HIS A 117 1.76 -5.74 11.56
C HIS A 117 1.81 -5.90 10.05
N VAL A 118 0.72 -5.51 9.38
CA VAL A 118 0.55 -5.65 7.94
C VAL A 118 0.05 -4.34 7.34
N SER A 119 0.63 -3.98 6.22
CA SER A 119 0.17 -2.89 5.35
C SER A 119 -0.08 -3.44 3.94
N GLY A 120 -0.92 -2.76 3.18
CA GLY A 120 -1.15 -3.18 1.81
C GLY A 120 -1.71 -2.10 0.91
N PHE A 121 -1.58 -2.35 -0.40
CA PHE A 121 -2.09 -1.50 -1.48
C PHE A 121 -2.91 -2.32 -2.45
N TYR A 122 -3.98 -1.73 -2.95
CA TYR A 122 -4.74 -2.25 -4.08
C TYR A 122 -4.97 -1.16 -5.11
N PHE A 123 -4.50 -1.37 -6.34
CA PHE A 123 -4.47 -0.34 -7.36
C PHE A 123 -5.74 -0.36 -8.23
N LEU A 124 -6.43 0.79 -8.27
CA LEU A 124 -7.67 0.99 -9.01
C LEU A 124 -7.45 1.65 -10.36
N LYS A 125 -6.57 2.64 -10.41
CA LYS A 125 -6.17 3.38 -11.61
C LYS A 125 -4.68 3.60 -11.57
N CYS A 126 -3.97 3.01 -12.49
CA CYS A 126 -2.53 3.19 -12.67
C CYS A 126 -2.11 2.68 -14.05
N SER A 127 -0.94 3.09 -14.48
CA SER A 127 -0.28 2.64 -15.70
C SER A 127 1.25 2.79 -15.57
N ASP A 128 1.99 2.50 -16.62
CA ASP A 128 3.43 2.75 -16.70
C ASP A 128 3.82 4.24 -16.70
N LYS A 129 2.83 5.14 -16.88
CA LYS A 129 3.00 6.60 -16.85
C LYS A 129 2.62 7.27 -15.53
N THR A 130 2.08 6.50 -14.60
CA THR A 130 1.66 7.02 -13.29
C THR A 130 2.71 6.77 -12.22
N SER A 131 2.46 7.30 -11.02
CA SER A 131 3.21 6.96 -9.82
C SER A 131 3.19 5.45 -9.51
N TYR A 132 4.11 5.01 -8.68
CA TYR A 132 4.24 3.63 -8.21
C TYR A 132 4.94 3.59 -6.84
N PRO A 133 4.72 2.53 -6.04
CA PRO A 133 5.41 2.38 -4.76
C PRO A 133 6.88 1.97 -4.95
N ILE A 134 7.72 2.54 -4.10
CA ILE A 134 9.15 2.25 -3.96
C ILE A 134 9.34 1.73 -2.54
N PHE A 135 9.88 0.53 -2.39
CA PHE A 135 10.21 -0.08 -1.11
C PHE A 135 11.72 0.02 -0.87
N HIS A 136 12.11 0.30 0.36
CA HIS A 136 13.50 0.45 0.76
C HIS A 136 13.98 -0.78 1.53
N GLU A 137 15.26 -1.13 1.37
CA GLU A 137 15.92 -2.19 2.16
C GLU A 137 15.85 -1.82 3.66
N PRO A 138 15.19 -2.63 4.51
CA PRO A 138 15.03 -2.29 5.93
C PRO A 138 16.31 -2.47 6.76
N LYS A 139 17.30 -3.20 6.24
CA LYS A 139 18.60 -3.38 6.92
C LYS A 139 19.46 -2.13 6.70
N THR A 140 19.45 -1.21 7.63
CA THR A 140 20.14 0.08 7.53
C THR A 140 21.63 -0.04 7.18
N GLY A 141 22.32 -1.08 7.69
CA GLY A 141 23.72 -1.36 7.35
C GLY A 141 23.93 -1.67 5.87
N ALA A 142 22.98 -2.31 5.21
CA ALA A 142 23.08 -2.65 3.78
C ALA A 142 23.04 -1.37 2.92
N ARG A 143 22.28 -0.35 3.33
CA ARG A 143 22.21 0.95 2.64
C ARG A 143 23.51 1.76 2.68
N CYS A 144 24.46 1.40 3.57
CA CYS A 144 25.71 2.12 3.71
C CYS A 144 26.81 1.64 2.77
N THR A 145 26.65 0.48 2.14
CA THR A 145 27.73 -0.15 1.33
C THR A 145 27.98 0.55 0.00
N LYS A 146 26.95 1.13 -0.62
CA LYS A 146 27.02 1.94 -1.86
C LYS A 146 27.86 1.32 -2.98
N LEU A 147 27.81 0.01 -3.12
CA LEU A 147 28.46 -0.70 -4.21
C LEU A 147 27.62 -0.60 -5.47
N LYS A 148 28.29 -0.38 -6.61
CA LYS A 148 27.60 -0.34 -7.90
C LYS A 148 27.11 -1.75 -8.27
N MET A 149 25.80 -1.85 -8.56
CA MET A 149 25.21 -3.09 -9.04
C MET A 149 25.72 -3.46 -10.44
N LYS A 150 25.69 -4.77 -10.76
CA LYS A 150 26.01 -5.24 -12.11
C LYS A 150 24.99 -4.70 -13.11
N PRO A 151 25.40 -4.21 -14.28
CA PRO A 151 24.51 -3.49 -15.22
C PRO A 151 23.40 -4.38 -15.81
N ASP A 152 23.64 -5.70 -15.93
CA ASP A 152 22.73 -6.60 -16.63
C ASP A 152 21.84 -7.44 -15.70
N MET A 153 21.71 -7.02 -14.43
CA MET A 153 20.90 -7.78 -13.45
C MET A 153 19.42 -7.61 -13.72
N LYS A 154 18.73 -8.75 -13.84
CA LYS A 154 17.26 -8.79 -13.90
C LYS A 154 16.70 -9.14 -12.53
N GLY A 155 15.59 -8.46 -12.15
CA GLY A 155 14.92 -8.68 -10.87
C GLY A 155 15.61 -8.00 -9.69
N VAL A 156 15.14 -8.33 -8.47
CA VAL A 156 15.63 -7.76 -7.21
C VAL A 156 16.61 -8.73 -6.57
N TRP A 157 17.77 -8.23 -6.15
CA TRP A 157 18.83 -9.00 -5.53
C TRP A 157 19.18 -8.43 -4.15
N PRO A 158 19.83 -9.20 -3.28
CA PRO A 158 20.14 -8.77 -1.92
C PRO A 158 20.96 -7.48 -1.78
N GLY A 159 21.62 -7.04 -2.84
CA GLY A 159 22.38 -5.79 -2.86
C GLY A 159 21.60 -4.55 -3.28
N HIS A 160 20.31 -4.69 -3.64
CA HIS A 160 19.49 -3.53 -3.98
C HIS A 160 19.11 -2.74 -2.73
N GLU A 161 19.22 -1.42 -2.81
CA GLU A 161 18.78 -0.49 -1.76
C GLU A 161 17.28 -0.18 -1.85
N GLN A 162 16.72 -0.33 -3.06
CA GLN A 162 15.32 -0.03 -3.36
C GLN A 162 14.75 -1.07 -4.34
N PHE A 163 13.45 -1.28 -4.21
CA PHE A 163 12.65 -2.05 -5.13
C PHE A 163 11.46 -1.23 -5.64
N HIS A 164 11.36 -1.07 -6.96
CA HIS A 164 10.29 -0.35 -7.63
C HIS A 164 9.26 -1.35 -8.13
N LEU A 165 8.03 -1.28 -7.62
CA LEU A 165 6.95 -2.12 -8.07
C LEU A 165 6.00 -1.30 -8.94
N LYS A 166 5.90 -1.65 -10.24
CA LYS A 166 5.00 -0.98 -11.17
C LYS A 166 3.70 -1.77 -11.28
N PRO A 167 2.62 -1.28 -10.64
CA PRO A 167 1.34 -1.97 -10.62
C PRO A 167 0.55 -1.73 -11.91
N LYS A 168 -0.42 -2.61 -12.14
CA LYS A 168 -1.54 -2.38 -13.05
C LYS A 168 -2.86 -2.41 -12.26
N PRO A 169 -3.98 -1.93 -12.82
CA PRO A 169 -5.26 -2.00 -12.12
C PRO A 169 -5.59 -3.44 -11.74
N GLY A 170 -5.89 -3.67 -10.44
CA GLY A 170 -6.11 -4.99 -9.87
C GLY A 170 -4.89 -5.59 -9.17
N THR A 171 -3.71 -4.99 -9.26
CA THR A 171 -2.56 -5.43 -8.46
C THR A 171 -2.83 -5.18 -6.98
N LEU A 172 -2.69 -6.23 -6.18
CA LEU A 172 -2.74 -6.23 -4.72
C LEU A 172 -1.33 -6.49 -4.18
N ILE A 173 -0.90 -5.73 -3.18
CA ILE A 173 0.40 -5.87 -2.52
C ILE A 173 0.17 -5.92 -1.02
N ILE A 174 0.83 -6.88 -0.34
CA ILE A 174 0.84 -7.01 1.12
C ILE A 174 2.30 -7.03 1.58
N PHE A 175 2.60 -6.24 2.60
CA PHE A 175 3.96 -6.09 3.13
C PHE A 175 3.94 -5.78 4.64
N PRO A 176 5.07 -5.96 5.36
CA PRO A 176 5.11 -5.69 6.79
C PRO A 176 5.04 -4.18 7.06
N GLY A 177 4.28 -3.76 8.07
CA GLY A 177 4.10 -2.35 8.40
C GLY A 177 5.40 -1.58 8.69
N TYR A 178 6.44 -2.27 9.13
CA TYR A 178 7.76 -1.66 9.36
C TYR A 178 8.55 -1.37 8.09
N LEU A 179 8.14 -1.91 6.93
CA LEU A 179 8.88 -1.74 5.67
C LEU A 179 8.73 -0.32 5.15
N GLU A 180 9.84 0.41 5.14
CA GLU A 180 9.88 1.78 4.64
C GLU A 180 9.56 1.83 3.15
N HIS A 181 8.63 2.70 2.79
CA HIS A 181 8.18 2.85 1.42
C HIS A 181 7.74 4.28 1.14
N GLU A 182 7.73 4.62 -0.14
CA GLU A 182 7.29 5.91 -0.67
C GLU A 182 6.53 5.72 -1.98
N TYR A 183 5.91 6.78 -2.47
CA TYR A 183 5.39 6.84 -3.83
C TYR A 183 6.20 7.83 -4.65
N ALA A 184 6.64 7.38 -5.84
CA ALA A 184 7.28 8.25 -6.82
C ALA A 184 6.38 9.44 -7.16
N VAL A 185 6.97 10.60 -7.49
CA VAL A 185 6.22 11.78 -7.90
C VAL A 185 5.40 11.46 -9.15
N ASP A 186 4.10 11.67 -9.08
CA ASP A 186 3.17 11.52 -10.20
C ASP A 186 3.25 12.76 -11.12
N PHE A 187 3.29 12.54 -12.42
CA PHE A 187 3.35 13.63 -13.40
C PHE A 187 1.99 14.11 -13.89
N GLY A 188 0.89 13.50 -13.43
CA GLY A 188 -0.47 13.88 -13.81
C GLY A 188 -0.84 13.53 -15.26
N ILE A 189 -0.13 12.59 -15.90
CA ILE A 189 -0.39 12.17 -17.28
C ILE A 189 -1.66 11.34 -17.35
N GLU A 190 -1.82 10.41 -16.41
CA GLU A 190 -2.97 9.53 -16.29
C GLU A 190 -3.45 9.47 -14.82
N PRO A 191 -4.72 9.12 -14.56
CA PRO A 191 -5.23 9.04 -13.18
C PRO A 191 -4.52 7.97 -12.36
N PHE A 192 -4.09 8.33 -11.15
CA PHE A 192 -3.52 7.39 -10.19
C PHE A 192 -4.40 7.31 -8.94
N ARG A 193 -4.99 6.13 -8.70
CA ARG A 193 -5.87 5.86 -7.55
C ARG A 193 -5.58 4.48 -6.97
N PHE A 194 -5.48 4.40 -5.65
CA PHE A 194 -5.29 3.15 -4.93
C PHE A 194 -6.07 3.14 -3.61
N ILE A 195 -6.31 1.94 -3.08
CA ILE A 195 -6.78 1.71 -1.71
C ILE A 195 -5.58 1.29 -0.88
N HIS A 196 -5.50 1.81 0.33
CA HIS A 196 -4.51 1.41 1.34
C HIS A 196 -5.22 0.88 2.58
N TRP A 197 -4.58 -0.07 3.25
CA TRP A 197 -5.01 -0.54 4.57
C TRP A 197 -3.84 -0.84 5.47
N ASN A 198 -4.11 -0.72 6.77
CA ASN A 198 -3.26 -1.18 7.85
C ASN A 198 -4.04 -2.14 8.75
N ILE A 199 -3.37 -3.21 9.19
CA ILE A 199 -3.94 -4.25 10.01
C ILE A 199 -3.03 -4.52 11.21
N GLN A 200 -3.68 -4.65 12.38
CA GLN A 200 -3.08 -5.21 13.58
C GLN A 200 -3.57 -6.65 13.79
N ALA A 201 -2.68 -7.53 14.20
CA ALA A 201 -3.01 -8.81 14.81
C ALA A 201 -3.15 -8.57 16.32
N VAL A 202 -4.33 -8.78 16.85
CA VAL A 202 -4.61 -8.62 18.29
C VAL A 202 -5.01 -9.96 18.91
N PRO A 203 -4.65 -10.23 20.19
CA PRO A 203 -5.11 -11.42 20.87
C PRO A 203 -6.65 -11.51 20.86
N LYS A 204 -7.19 -12.67 20.60
CA LYS A 204 -8.66 -12.90 20.53
C LYS A 204 -9.41 -12.47 21.79
N GLU A 205 -8.73 -12.55 22.95
CA GLU A 205 -9.29 -12.11 24.23
C GLU A 205 -9.52 -10.59 24.25
N MET A 206 -8.57 -9.81 23.70
CA MET A 206 -8.64 -8.35 23.66
C MET A 206 -9.56 -7.81 22.56
N ALA A 207 -9.79 -8.60 21.54
CA ALA A 207 -10.61 -8.18 20.41
C ALA A 207 -12.11 -8.13 20.72
N LYS A 208 -12.55 -8.77 21.79
CA LYS A 208 -13.95 -8.73 22.26
C LYS A 208 -14.37 -7.35 22.74
N ASP A 209 -13.41 -6.51 23.13
CA ASP A 209 -13.66 -5.18 23.66
C ASP A 209 -13.58 -4.08 22.57
N VAL A 210 -13.22 -4.44 21.32
CA VAL A 210 -12.97 -3.52 20.22
C VAL A 210 -14.03 -3.63 19.11
N LEU A 211 -14.87 -4.65 19.15
CA LEU A 211 -15.99 -4.91 18.22
C LEU A 211 -17.33 -4.58 18.88
#